data_3a5ec244c364e9a301b4d89add3b9c7b
#
_entry.id   3a5ec244c364e9a301b4d89add3b9c7b
#
_cell.length_a   1.000
_cell.length_b   1.000
_cell.length_c   1.000
_cell.angle_alpha   90.00
_cell.angle_beta   90.00
_cell.angle_gamma   90.00
#
_symmetry.space_group_name_H-M   'P 1'
#
loop_
_entity.id
_entity.type
_entity.pdbx_description
1 polymer ?
#
loop_
_entity_poly.entity_id
_entity_poly.type
_entity_poly.pdbx_seq_one_letter_code
_entity_poly.pdbx_strand_id
1 'polypeptide(L)'
;MFRDVDLANTAISFGGGYLNTPNIGVQGSRGASAIPLLATLIAWGKEGLAEYIDHAMSMANMLAAEMSKQDGICLWAMPKSGVTVFRPLTMSTEEFYVRLPDGMFSTCVLDGKKWVRSVAANPLADIEKIIKAVQEAVGEEDRG
;
A
#
# COMPACT_ATOMS: atom_id res chain seq x y z
N MET A 1 4.82 22.12 -28.98
CA MET A 1 5.33 22.84 -27.80
C MET A 1 4.19 23.70 -27.30
N PHE A 2 3.75 23.55 -26.04
CA PHE A 2 2.65 24.37 -25.51
C PHE A 2 3.12 25.79 -25.27
N ARG A 3 2.27 26.77 -25.61
CA ARG A 3 2.57 28.20 -25.46
C ARG A 3 2.50 28.64 -23.99
N ASP A 4 1.66 27.93 -23.21
CA ASP A 4 1.48 28.13 -21.79
C ASP A 4 1.54 26.77 -21.10
N VAL A 5 2.57 26.57 -20.28
CA VAL A 5 2.82 25.30 -19.60
C VAL A 5 1.86 25.09 -18.43
N ASP A 6 1.47 26.17 -17.73
CA ASP A 6 0.59 26.10 -16.59
C ASP A 6 -0.85 25.79 -17.01
N LEU A 7 -1.30 26.41 -18.11
CA LEU A 7 -2.59 26.10 -18.71
C LEU A 7 -2.64 24.65 -19.22
N ALA A 8 -1.57 24.17 -19.85
CA ALA A 8 -1.49 22.79 -20.31
C ALA A 8 -1.48 21.80 -19.14
N ASN A 9 -0.75 22.10 -18.08
CA ASN A 9 -0.75 21.30 -16.85
C ASN A 9 -2.16 21.21 -16.24
N THR A 10 -2.87 22.33 -16.19
CA THR A 10 -4.23 22.38 -15.62
C THR A 10 -5.23 21.60 -16.48
N ALA A 11 -5.09 21.66 -17.80
CA ALA A 11 -6.05 21.07 -18.75
C ALA A 11 -5.87 19.56 -18.98
N ILE A 12 -4.64 19.06 -19.00
CA ILE A 12 -4.32 17.69 -19.43
C ILE A 12 -3.40 16.92 -18.48
N SER A 13 -2.94 17.52 -17.39
CA SER A 13 -2.19 16.83 -16.35
C SER A 13 -3.13 16.14 -15.37
N PHE A 14 -2.86 14.90 -15.03
CA PHE A 14 -3.53 14.24 -13.92
C PHE A 14 -2.53 13.98 -12.80
N GLY A 15 -2.90 14.37 -11.59
CA GLY A 15 -2.14 14.07 -10.38
C GLY A 15 -2.28 12.60 -10.03
N GLY A 16 -1.20 11.84 -10.15
CA GLY A 16 -1.12 10.50 -9.59
C GLY A 16 -0.38 10.56 -8.25
N GLY A 17 -0.84 9.82 -7.24
CA GLY A 17 -0.24 9.80 -5.89
C GLY A 17 1.24 9.35 -5.84
N TYR A 18 1.84 9.02 -6.99
CA TYR A 18 3.23 8.59 -7.13
C TYR A 18 4.08 9.51 -8.01
N LEU A 19 3.50 10.56 -8.59
CA LEU A 19 4.23 11.49 -9.47
C LEU A 19 4.13 12.89 -8.88
N ASN A 20 5.23 13.38 -8.34
CA ASN A 20 5.34 14.75 -7.83
C ASN A 20 5.48 15.80 -8.93
N THR A 21 5.62 15.39 -10.19
CA THR A 21 5.72 16.28 -11.34
C THR A 21 4.48 16.18 -12.21
N PRO A 22 3.90 17.30 -12.64
CA PRO A 22 2.79 17.30 -13.58
C PRO A 22 3.17 16.56 -14.87
N ASN A 23 2.34 15.63 -15.28
CA ASN A 23 2.57 14.86 -16.49
C ASN A 23 1.76 15.48 -17.63
N ILE A 24 2.44 16.24 -18.50
CA ILE A 24 1.84 16.87 -19.67
C ILE A 24 2.07 15.97 -20.88
N GLY A 25 1.02 15.45 -21.43
CA GLY A 25 1.04 14.85 -22.75
C GLY A 25 0.48 13.43 -22.82
N VAL A 26 -0.10 13.17 -23.95
CA VAL A 26 -0.36 11.80 -24.40
C VAL A 26 1.01 11.20 -24.73
N GLN A 27 1.50 10.29 -23.91
CA GLN A 27 2.71 9.56 -24.25
C GLN A 27 2.43 8.69 -25.48
N GLY A 28 2.83 9.17 -26.64
CA GLY A 28 2.62 8.50 -27.93
C GLY A 28 3.37 7.17 -28.09
N SER A 29 4.46 6.98 -27.35
CA SER A 29 5.14 5.70 -27.25
C SER A 29 5.76 5.57 -25.87
N ARG A 30 5.31 4.63 -25.09
CA ARG A 30 6.05 4.14 -23.93
C ARG A 30 7.07 3.13 -24.45
N GLY A 31 8.36 3.49 -24.36
CA GLY A 31 9.40 2.54 -24.63
C GLY A 31 9.20 1.31 -23.75
N ALA A 32 9.02 0.16 -24.39
CA ALA A 32 9.18 -1.17 -23.81
C ALA A 32 8.66 -1.40 -22.38
N SER A 33 7.59 -0.73 -21.95
CA SER A 33 7.02 -0.89 -20.58
C SER A 33 6.55 -2.31 -20.26
N ALA A 34 6.36 -3.15 -21.27
CA ALA A 34 6.04 -4.56 -21.11
C ALA A 34 7.27 -5.46 -20.85
N ILE A 35 8.50 -4.97 -21.07
CA ILE A 35 9.71 -5.77 -20.90
C ILE A 35 9.87 -6.30 -19.47
N PRO A 36 9.68 -5.54 -18.39
CA PRO A 36 9.79 -6.07 -17.03
C PRO A 36 8.82 -7.23 -16.78
N LEU A 37 7.57 -7.12 -17.23
CA LEU A 37 6.59 -8.20 -17.10
C LEU A 37 6.99 -9.42 -17.94
N LEU A 38 7.45 -9.21 -19.18
CA LEU A 38 7.92 -10.29 -20.03
C LEU A 38 9.13 -11.00 -19.41
N ALA A 39 10.11 -10.24 -18.88
CA ALA A 39 11.26 -10.81 -18.19
C ALA A 39 10.85 -11.65 -16.97
N THR A 40 9.88 -11.17 -16.18
CA THR A 40 9.32 -11.92 -15.05
C THR A 40 8.67 -13.22 -15.50
N LEU A 41 7.86 -13.17 -16.56
CA LEU A 41 7.20 -14.36 -17.10
C LEU A 41 8.18 -15.36 -17.72
N ILE A 42 9.26 -14.89 -18.34
CA ILE A 42 10.31 -15.76 -18.86
C ILE A 42 11.09 -16.42 -17.70
N ALA A 43 11.40 -15.66 -16.64
CA ALA A 43 12.20 -16.15 -15.52
C ALA A 43 11.44 -17.12 -14.61
N TRP A 44 10.17 -16.83 -14.31
CA TRP A 44 9.39 -17.58 -13.32
C TRP A 44 8.29 -18.46 -13.93
N GLY A 45 7.91 -18.22 -15.17
CA GLY A 45 6.75 -18.85 -15.79
C GLY A 45 5.42 -18.41 -15.17
N LYS A 46 4.35 -19.05 -15.61
CA LYS A 46 3.01 -18.81 -15.10
C LYS A 46 2.86 -19.28 -13.64
N GLU A 47 3.42 -20.45 -13.36
CA GLU A 47 3.37 -21.10 -12.05
C GLU A 47 4.10 -20.26 -10.99
N GLY A 48 5.33 -19.82 -11.26
CA GLY A 48 6.07 -18.99 -10.31
C GLY A 48 5.43 -17.63 -10.06
N LEU A 49 4.76 -17.04 -11.06
CA LEU A 49 3.97 -15.83 -10.85
C LEU A 49 2.73 -16.11 -9.99
N ALA A 50 2.07 -17.24 -10.18
CA ALA A 50 0.93 -17.64 -9.35
C ALA A 50 1.34 -17.85 -7.89
N GLU A 51 2.43 -18.56 -7.64
CA GLU A 51 3.00 -18.78 -6.30
C GLU A 51 3.33 -17.44 -5.61
N TYR A 52 3.88 -16.48 -6.35
CA TYR A 52 4.16 -15.14 -5.84
C TYR A 52 2.88 -14.41 -5.40
N ILE A 53 1.82 -14.48 -6.22
CA ILE A 53 0.52 -13.88 -5.91
C ILE A 53 -0.11 -14.56 -4.70
N ASP A 54 -0.11 -15.88 -4.65
CA ASP A 54 -0.65 -16.66 -3.53
C ASP A 54 0.09 -16.35 -2.22
N HIS A 55 1.40 -16.20 -2.27
CA HIS A 55 2.20 -15.78 -1.12
C HIS A 55 1.80 -14.37 -0.65
N ALA A 56 1.67 -13.40 -1.55
CA ALA A 56 1.22 -12.05 -1.20
C ALA A 56 -0.19 -12.04 -0.59
N MET A 57 -1.09 -12.84 -1.14
CA MET A 57 -2.44 -13.01 -0.60
C MET A 57 -2.42 -13.65 0.80
N SER A 58 -1.57 -14.65 1.01
CA SER A 58 -1.39 -15.29 2.30
C SER A 58 -0.89 -14.30 3.36
N MET A 59 0.12 -13.50 3.05
CA MET A 59 0.64 -12.47 3.96
C MET A 59 -0.43 -11.43 4.33
N ALA A 60 -1.21 -10.95 3.35
CA ALA A 60 -2.29 -10.00 3.61
C ALA A 60 -3.37 -10.61 4.51
N ASN A 61 -3.73 -11.87 4.30
CA ASN A 61 -4.70 -12.59 5.12
C ASN A 61 -4.18 -12.82 6.54
N MET A 62 -2.91 -13.17 6.72
CA MET A 62 -2.28 -13.32 8.03
C MET A 62 -2.31 -12.01 8.81
N LEU A 63 -1.91 -10.90 8.19
CA LEU A 63 -1.99 -9.58 8.82
C LEU A 63 -3.43 -9.24 9.21
N ALA A 64 -4.39 -9.41 8.32
CA ALA A 64 -5.79 -9.11 8.59
C ALA A 64 -6.36 -9.97 9.73
N ALA A 65 -6.02 -11.26 9.76
CA ALA A 65 -6.43 -12.17 10.81
C ALA A 65 -5.89 -11.77 12.19
N GLU A 66 -4.63 -11.31 12.26
CA GLU A 66 -4.06 -10.82 13.52
C GLU A 66 -4.65 -9.47 13.92
N MET A 67 -4.87 -8.55 12.96
CA MET A 67 -5.53 -7.27 13.25
C MET A 67 -6.95 -7.44 13.76
N SER A 68 -7.70 -8.43 13.24
CA SER A 68 -9.08 -8.69 13.67
C SER A 68 -9.19 -9.26 15.10
N LYS A 69 -8.10 -9.75 15.68
CA LYS A 69 -8.04 -10.24 17.07
C LYS A 69 -7.75 -9.13 18.10
N GLN A 70 -7.37 -7.94 17.63
CA GLN A 70 -6.96 -6.84 18.51
C GLN A 70 -8.12 -5.90 18.77
N ASP A 71 -8.51 -5.76 20.03
CA ASP A 71 -9.63 -4.88 20.45
C ASP A 71 -9.40 -3.40 20.10
N GLY A 72 -8.12 -2.97 19.98
CA GLY A 72 -7.74 -1.61 19.64
C GLY A 72 -7.70 -1.30 18.13
N ILE A 73 -7.99 -2.27 17.25
CA ILE A 73 -7.89 -2.13 15.79
C ILE A 73 -9.25 -2.40 15.13
N CYS A 74 -9.61 -1.56 14.17
CA CYS A 74 -10.72 -1.78 13.24
C CYS A 74 -10.18 -2.17 11.88
N LEU A 75 -10.43 -3.39 11.45
CA LEU A 75 -10.16 -3.83 10.09
C LEU A 75 -11.27 -3.33 9.16
N TRP A 76 -10.93 -2.80 7.97
CA TRP A 76 -11.93 -2.38 6.99
C TRP A 76 -12.77 -3.57 6.49
N ALA A 77 -12.09 -4.61 6.04
CA ALA A 77 -12.66 -5.88 5.60
C ALA A 77 -11.54 -6.92 5.44
N MET A 78 -11.89 -8.19 5.40
CA MET A 78 -10.93 -9.22 4.99
C MET A 78 -10.43 -8.95 3.57
N PRO A 79 -9.12 -9.01 3.34
CA PRO A 79 -8.53 -8.64 2.06
C PRO A 79 -8.96 -9.62 0.95
N LYS A 80 -9.26 -9.05 -0.23
CA LYS A 80 -9.49 -9.80 -1.48
C LYS A 80 -8.34 -9.60 -2.48
N SER A 81 -7.27 -9.00 -2.01
CA SER A 81 -6.04 -8.71 -2.76
C SER A 81 -4.88 -8.68 -1.76
N GLY A 82 -3.65 -8.44 -2.22
CA GLY A 82 -2.50 -8.26 -1.33
C GLY A 82 -2.53 -6.95 -0.50
N VAL A 83 -3.70 -6.34 -0.27
CA VAL A 83 -3.85 -5.08 0.46
C VAL A 83 -4.72 -5.27 1.68
N THR A 84 -4.18 -4.94 2.86
CA THR A 84 -4.89 -4.90 4.14
C THR A 84 -5.07 -3.46 4.58
N VAL A 85 -6.29 -3.09 5.00
CA VAL A 85 -6.62 -1.73 5.45
C VAL A 85 -7.23 -1.79 6.85
N PHE A 86 -6.68 -1.01 7.76
CA PHE A 86 -7.09 -0.97 9.16
C PHE A 86 -6.86 0.42 9.77
N ARG A 87 -7.45 0.67 10.94
CA ARG A 87 -7.24 1.89 11.71
C ARG A 87 -7.32 1.61 13.21
N PRO A 88 -6.69 2.42 14.06
CA PRO A 88 -6.86 2.33 15.49
C PRO A 88 -8.28 2.75 15.90
N LEU A 89 -8.74 2.25 17.04
CA LEU A 89 -10.00 2.63 17.68
C LEU A 89 -9.80 3.60 18.85
N THR A 90 -8.63 3.54 19.50
CA THR A 90 -8.32 4.25 20.75
C THR A 90 -7.64 5.59 20.53
N MET A 91 -7.06 5.82 19.35
CA MET A 91 -6.33 7.04 19.00
C MET A 91 -6.64 7.49 17.57
N SER A 92 -6.13 8.66 17.16
CA SER A 92 -6.23 9.11 15.76
C SER A 92 -5.34 8.27 14.83
N THR A 93 -5.73 8.14 13.56
CA THR A 93 -4.91 7.41 12.58
C THR A 93 -3.56 8.11 12.34
N GLU A 94 -3.51 9.42 12.48
CA GLU A 94 -2.29 10.22 12.37
C GLU A 94 -1.29 9.89 13.48
N GLU A 95 -1.76 9.88 14.71
CA GLU A 95 -0.98 9.53 15.90
C GLU A 95 -0.43 8.12 15.82
N PHE A 96 -1.30 7.19 15.48
CA PHE A 96 -0.94 5.79 15.27
C PHE A 96 0.10 5.63 14.15
N TYR A 97 -0.08 6.34 13.02
CA TYR A 97 0.83 6.25 11.88
C TYR A 97 2.25 6.72 12.21
N VAL A 98 2.39 7.73 13.05
CA VAL A 98 3.70 8.23 13.53
C VAL A 98 4.45 7.21 14.39
N ARG A 99 3.73 6.33 15.09
CA ARG A 99 4.31 5.25 15.90
C ARG A 99 4.77 4.05 15.08
N LEU A 100 4.28 3.92 13.84
CA LEU A 100 4.65 2.83 12.94
C LEU A 100 6.02 3.10 12.30
N PRO A 101 6.81 2.05 12.00
CA PRO A 101 8.09 2.20 11.32
C PRO A 101 7.95 2.87 9.95
N ASP A 102 8.87 3.79 9.64
CA ASP A 102 8.90 4.52 8.39
C ASP A 102 8.97 3.58 7.18
N GLY A 103 8.17 3.88 6.15
CA GLY A 103 8.16 3.15 4.88
C GLY A 103 7.47 1.78 4.90
N MET A 104 7.04 1.29 6.06
CA MET A 104 6.36 -0.02 6.19
C MET A 104 4.90 0.04 5.75
N PHE A 105 4.25 1.17 5.98
CA PHE A 105 2.84 1.38 5.71
C PHE A 105 2.61 2.65 4.89
N SER A 106 1.41 2.80 4.37
CA SER A 106 0.91 4.04 3.74
C SER A 106 -0.46 4.37 4.31
N THR A 107 -0.98 5.54 3.98
CA THR A 107 -2.34 5.93 4.37
C THR A 107 -3.25 6.02 3.15
N CYS A 108 -4.56 5.84 3.36
CA CYS A 108 -5.60 6.06 2.37
C CYS A 108 -6.84 6.69 3.04
N VAL A 109 -7.75 7.18 2.23
CA VAL A 109 -9.05 7.70 2.71
C VAL A 109 -10.16 6.81 2.17
N LEU A 110 -10.99 6.25 3.07
CA LEU A 110 -12.17 5.47 2.74
C LEU A 110 -13.34 6.00 3.57
N ASP A 111 -14.47 6.26 2.93
CA ASP A 111 -15.68 6.83 3.53
C ASP A 111 -15.40 8.10 4.37
N GLY A 112 -14.55 8.99 3.84
CA GLY A 112 -14.17 10.24 4.49
C GLY A 112 -13.29 10.10 5.73
N LYS A 113 -12.83 8.89 6.06
CA LYS A 113 -11.93 8.60 7.19
C LYS A 113 -10.57 8.16 6.69
N LYS A 114 -9.53 8.53 7.45
CA LYS A 114 -8.16 8.10 7.18
C LYS A 114 -7.91 6.71 7.75
N TRP A 115 -7.21 5.89 6.99
CA TRP A 115 -6.88 4.50 7.29
C TRP A 115 -5.40 4.24 7.02
N VAL A 116 -4.83 3.29 7.70
CA VAL A 116 -3.52 2.71 7.40
C VAL A 116 -3.69 1.60 6.38
N ARG A 117 -2.80 1.55 5.41
CA ARG A 117 -2.78 0.57 4.34
C ARG A 117 -1.45 -0.16 4.30
N SER A 118 -1.50 -1.47 4.40
CA SER A 118 -0.40 -2.39 4.13
C SER A 118 -0.57 -3.02 2.75
N VAL A 119 0.53 -3.16 2.02
CA VAL A 119 0.56 -3.82 0.71
C VAL A 119 1.59 -4.93 0.75
N ALA A 120 1.17 -6.16 0.56
CA ALA A 120 2.04 -7.34 0.52
C ALA A 120 2.73 -7.47 -0.85
N ALA A 121 3.53 -6.46 -1.22
CA ALA A 121 4.23 -6.41 -2.51
C ALA A 121 5.66 -6.99 -2.45
N ASN A 122 6.25 -7.08 -1.26
CA ASN A 122 7.58 -7.63 -1.07
C ASN A 122 7.49 -9.08 -0.55
N PRO A 123 7.88 -10.08 -1.34
CA PRO A 123 7.80 -11.48 -0.93
C PRO A 123 8.78 -11.85 0.19
N LEU A 124 9.78 -11.01 0.42
CA LEU A 124 10.79 -11.18 1.47
C LEU A 124 10.41 -10.41 2.75
N ALA A 125 9.23 -9.80 2.81
CA ALA A 125 8.78 -9.10 3.99
C ALA A 125 8.52 -10.10 5.13
N ASP A 126 9.01 -9.74 6.32
CA ASP A 126 8.79 -10.51 7.54
C ASP A 126 7.44 -10.11 8.13
N ILE A 127 6.43 -10.94 7.94
CA ILE A 127 5.06 -10.65 8.38
C ILE A 127 4.97 -10.59 9.91
N GLU A 128 5.78 -11.34 10.64
CA GLU A 128 5.77 -11.33 12.11
C GLU A 128 6.28 -9.99 12.64
N LYS A 129 7.31 -9.42 12.01
CA LYS A 129 7.77 -8.06 12.34
C LYS A 129 6.73 -7.00 12.04
N ILE A 130 5.98 -7.15 10.94
CA ILE A 130 4.90 -6.22 10.59
C ILE A 130 3.78 -6.28 11.63
N ILE A 131 3.35 -7.47 12.02
CA ILE A 131 2.34 -7.68 13.06
C ILE A 131 2.80 -7.09 14.39
N LYS A 132 4.03 -7.39 14.80
CA LYS A 132 4.62 -6.89 16.04
C LYS A 132 4.68 -5.36 16.08
N ALA A 133 5.08 -4.72 14.98
CA ALA A 133 5.12 -3.25 14.89
C ALA A 133 3.74 -2.61 15.10
N VAL A 134 2.68 -3.23 14.57
CA VAL A 134 1.30 -2.75 14.80
C VAL A 134 0.87 -2.97 16.25
N GLN A 135 1.20 -4.10 16.84
CA GLN A 135 0.88 -4.41 18.25
C GLN A 135 1.56 -3.45 19.22
N GLU A 136 2.83 -3.15 18.98
CA GLU A 136 3.60 -2.19 19.77
C GLU A 136 3.01 -0.77 19.64
N ALA A 137 2.63 -0.36 18.42
CA ALA A 137 2.05 0.96 18.19
C ALA A 137 0.68 1.15 18.88
N VAL A 138 -0.11 0.08 19.05
CA VAL A 138 -1.37 0.10 19.80
C VAL A 138 -1.13 0.06 21.31
N GLY A 139 -0.13 -0.70 21.77
CA GLY A 139 0.10 -0.99 23.20
C GLY A 139 0.89 0.10 23.97
N GLU A 140 1.37 1.14 23.32
CA GLU A 140 2.17 2.19 23.99
C GLU A 140 1.34 3.14 24.90
N GLU A 141 0.01 3.04 24.94
CA GLU A 141 -0.81 3.88 25.83
C GLU A 141 -0.76 3.49 27.31
N ASP A 142 -0.23 2.33 27.68
CA ASP A 142 -0.31 1.80 29.07
C ASP A 142 1.00 1.98 29.86
N ARG A 143 1.90 2.86 29.46
CA ARG A 143 3.19 3.12 30.15
C ARG A 143 3.48 4.59 30.49
N GLY A 144 2.42 5.37 30.70
CA GLY A 144 2.53 6.76 31.14
C GLY A 144 2.04 6.93 32.59
#